data_40816a251d2a4f38f53782d65ea45a4d
#
_entry.id   40816a251d2a4f38f53782d65ea45a4d
#
_cell.length_a   1.000
_cell.length_b   1.000
_cell.length_c   1.000
_cell.angle_alpha   90.00
_cell.angle_beta   90.00
_cell.angle_gamma   90.00
#
_symmetry.space_group_name_H-M   'P 1'
#
loop_
_entity.id
_entity.type
_entity.pdbx_description
1 polymer ?
#
loop_
_entity_poly.entity_id
_entity_poly.type
_entity_poly.pdbx_seq_one_letter_code
_entity_poly.pdbx_strand_id
1 'polypeptide(L)'
;MLIDITPLRISRDYRLLFFGQVISTFGSAIGFVVLPVQVYQLTGSTLLVGLLSASEFILILLMAFVGGAYADFIDKRKMLRLTEIGHTVVTAMLVGNALLARPRVWLLFLGAALHAGFAALQRPSFEAMLQKLIPLELMSSVSALNSLRWNITTILGPSIAGIIMARYGAAIAYSIDLVTFFAALAAVFLISTVPRATQTEARPTLKSVVEGLHYAWRRKEILGTYLIDMNAMFFGMPTALFPAMAAAFGAGTVGFFYAAPSVGALVATLTSGWSKKVNRHGLFVAIAAALWGMAMIFFGFAHNLYLALFFLALAGGFDMISGVFRMTMWSQTIPHHLRGRLAGLEMISYTSGPKLGDAEAGIVATLFSVRTSVVSGGILCVVGTAIISALIPQFIRYQGSEGIRQKELEEAIRETETQRFILE
;
A
#
# COMPACT_ATOMS: atom_id res chain seq x y z
N MET A 1 -7.67 23.03 13.16
CA MET A 1 -8.90 22.28 13.45
C MET A 1 -8.50 20.90 13.95
N LEU A 2 -9.00 20.49 15.10
CA LEU A 2 -8.80 19.14 15.64
C LEU A 2 -9.60 18.14 14.78
N ILE A 3 -9.10 16.90 14.68
CA ILE A 3 -9.79 15.83 13.96
C ILE A 3 -11.16 15.59 14.61
N ASP A 4 -12.20 15.50 13.80
CA ASP A 4 -13.55 15.22 14.27
C ASP A 4 -13.67 13.73 14.69
N ILE A 5 -13.92 13.51 15.99
CA ILE A 5 -14.06 12.18 16.59
C ILE A 5 -15.52 11.76 16.76
N THR A 6 -16.47 12.51 16.18
CA THR A 6 -17.92 12.21 16.25
C THR A 6 -18.22 10.76 15.86
N PRO A 7 -17.64 10.16 14.81
CA PRO A 7 -17.88 8.76 14.47
C PRO A 7 -17.60 7.78 15.62
N LEU A 8 -16.55 8.05 16.40
CA LEU A 8 -16.20 7.22 17.57
C LEU A 8 -17.18 7.40 18.75
N ARG A 9 -17.89 8.53 18.81
CA ARG A 9 -18.85 8.81 19.88
C ARG A 9 -20.21 8.20 19.61
N ILE A 10 -20.69 8.27 18.37
CA ILE A 10 -22.06 7.87 18.00
C ILE A 10 -22.22 6.37 17.79
N SER A 11 -21.16 5.64 17.36
CA SER A 11 -21.26 4.21 17.06
C SER A 11 -20.30 3.38 17.92
N ARG A 12 -20.89 2.53 18.79
CA ARG A 12 -20.12 1.55 19.58
C ARG A 12 -19.40 0.56 18.68
N ASP A 13 -20.07 0.06 17.66
CA ASP A 13 -19.50 -0.96 16.77
C ASP A 13 -18.37 -0.41 15.90
N TYR A 14 -18.50 0.85 15.43
CA TYR A 14 -17.38 1.53 14.76
C TYR A 14 -16.19 1.74 15.71
N ARG A 15 -16.44 2.11 16.96
CA ARG A 15 -15.39 2.27 17.97
C ARG A 15 -14.61 0.96 18.19
N LEU A 16 -15.31 -0.17 18.33
CA LEU A 16 -14.70 -1.50 18.45
C LEU A 16 -13.88 -1.85 17.19
N LEU A 17 -14.46 -1.62 16.01
CA LEU A 17 -13.79 -1.86 14.73
C LEU A 17 -12.54 -0.99 14.58
N PHE A 18 -12.63 0.30 14.88
CA PHE A 18 -11.52 1.24 14.75
C PHE A 18 -10.36 0.90 15.69
N PHE A 19 -10.60 0.72 16.99
CA PHE A 19 -9.54 0.39 17.94
C PHE A 19 -8.99 -1.02 17.73
N GLY A 20 -9.82 -1.99 17.37
CA GLY A 20 -9.36 -3.32 16.95
C GLY A 20 -8.38 -3.23 15.78
N GLN A 21 -8.73 -2.43 14.76
CA GLN A 21 -7.85 -2.20 13.61
C GLN A 21 -6.60 -1.38 13.93
N VAL A 22 -6.65 -0.40 14.82
CA VAL A 22 -5.45 0.33 15.28
C VAL A 22 -4.45 -0.65 15.89
N ILE A 23 -4.92 -1.50 16.81
CA ILE A 23 -4.08 -2.47 17.52
C ILE A 23 -3.53 -3.53 16.54
N SER A 24 -4.38 -4.13 15.72
CA SER A 24 -4.00 -5.15 14.73
C SER A 24 -3.02 -4.61 13.68
N THR A 25 -3.30 -3.41 13.11
CA THR A 25 -2.41 -2.80 12.12
C THR A 25 -1.05 -2.47 12.72
N PHE A 26 -1.00 -2.08 13.99
CA PHE A 26 0.26 -1.84 14.70
C PHE A 26 1.08 -3.13 14.85
N GLY A 27 0.44 -4.24 15.26
CA GLY A 27 1.08 -5.56 15.33
C GLY A 27 1.57 -6.02 13.94
N SER A 28 0.73 -5.91 12.92
CA SER A 28 1.09 -6.24 11.54
C SER A 28 2.29 -5.43 11.02
N ALA A 29 2.43 -4.16 11.43
CA ALA A 29 3.59 -3.35 11.10
C ALA A 29 4.88 -3.87 11.77
N ILE A 30 4.76 -4.52 12.94
CA ILE A 30 5.87 -5.24 13.56
C ILE A 30 6.23 -6.47 12.70
N GLY A 31 5.27 -7.31 12.35
CA GLY A 31 5.46 -8.48 11.50
C GLY A 31 6.07 -8.15 10.15
N PHE A 32 5.66 -7.02 9.54
CA PHE A 32 6.18 -6.52 8.26
C PHE A 32 7.70 -6.27 8.27
N VAL A 33 8.26 -5.84 9.41
CA VAL A 33 9.71 -5.66 9.57
C VAL A 33 10.39 -6.97 9.98
N VAL A 34 9.79 -7.73 10.89
CA VAL A 34 10.41 -8.89 11.51
C VAL A 34 10.60 -10.03 10.50
N LEU A 35 9.63 -10.27 9.61
CA LEU A 35 9.70 -11.33 8.60
C LEU A 35 10.93 -11.21 7.69
N PRO A 36 11.14 -10.11 6.94
CA PRO A 36 12.31 -9.98 6.07
C PRO A 36 13.64 -9.96 6.86
N VAL A 37 13.65 -9.35 8.06
CA VAL A 37 14.83 -9.34 8.92
C VAL A 37 15.19 -10.76 9.37
N GLN A 38 14.22 -11.56 9.79
CA GLN A 38 14.46 -12.95 10.21
C GLN A 38 14.91 -13.82 9.04
N VAL A 39 14.32 -13.67 7.85
CA VAL A 39 14.80 -14.39 6.65
C VAL A 39 16.25 -14.03 6.38
N TYR A 40 16.61 -12.75 6.42
CA TYR A 40 17.99 -12.32 6.20
C TYR A 40 18.94 -12.85 7.28
N GLN A 41 18.57 -12.79 8.57
CA GLN A 41 19.39 -13.31 9.67
C GLN A 41 19.65 -14.82 9.58
N LEU A 42 18.67 -15.59 9.13
CA LEU A 42 18.78 -17.05 9.01
C LEU A 42 19.56 -17.49 7.77
N THR A 43 19.55 -16.70 6.70
CA THR A 43 20.05 -17.15 5.39
C THR A 43 21.21 -16.31 4.85
N GLY A 44 21.38 -15.07 5.30
CA GLY A 44 22.32 -14.11 4.72
C GLY A 44 21.97 -13.69 3.27
N SER A 45 20.81 -14.11 2.74
CA SER A 45 20.46 -13.99 1.33
C SER A 45 19.46 -12.88 1.06
N THR A 46 19.88 -11.87 0.32
CA THR A 46 18.99 -10.80 -0.20
C THR A 46 18.01 -11.34 -1.22
N LEU A 47 18.38 -12.37 -1.99
CA LEU A 47 17.48 -13.05 -2.92
C LEU A 47 16.27 -13.66 -2.19
N LEU A 48 16.49 -14.37 -1.09
CA LEU A 48 15.40 -14.97 -0.34
C LEU A 48 14.49 -13.91 0.30
N VAL A 49 15.04 -12.78 0.73
CA VAL A 49 14.22 -11.65 1.19
C VAL A 49 13.39 -11.06 0.06
N GLY A 50 13.93 -10.89 -1.13
CA GLY A 50 13.17 -10.43 -2.30
C GLY A 50 12.09 -11.43 -2.73
N LEU A 51 12.40 -12.73 -2.73
CA LEU A 51 11.44 -13.79 -3.05
C LEU A 51 10.31 -13.91 -2.01
N LEU A 52 10.55 -13.50 -0.75
CA LEU A 52 9.50 -13.39 0.26
C LEU A 52 8.37 -12.46 -0.23
N SER A 53 8.71 -11.26 -0.72
CA SER A 53 7.76 -10.30 -1.29
C SER A 53 7.04 -10.86 -2.53
N ALA A 54 7.74 -11.62 -3.38
CA ALA A 54 7.11 -12.29 -4.52
C ALA A 54 6.08 -13.34 -4.08
N SER A 55 6.36 -14.10 -3.01
CA SER A 55 5.41 -15.09 -2.46
C SER A 55 4.14 -14.43 -1.93
N GLU A 56 4.26 -13.28 -1.30
CA GLU A 56 3.11 -12.46 -0.86
C GLU A 56 2.28 -12.00 -2.06
N PHE A 57 2.93 -11.49 -3.12
CA PHE A 57 2.25 -11.03 -4.32
C PHE A 57 1.43 -12.13 -5.00
N ILE A 58 1.98 -13.33 -5.12
CA ILE A 58 1.26 -14.47 -5.70
C ILE A 58 -0.04 -14.74 -4.94
N LEU A 59 0.01 -14.75 -3.60
CA LEU A 59 -1.19 -15.04 -2.82
C LEU A 59 -2.18 -13.87 -2.77
N ILE A 60 -1.71 -12.60 -2.80
CA ILE A 60 -2.57 -11.43 -2.99
C ILE A 60 -3.36 -11.56 -4.30
N LEU A 61 -2.68 -11.90 -5.38
CA LEU A 61 -3.30 -12.03 -6.70
C LEU A 61 -4.36 -13.15 -6.71
N LEU A 62 -4.01 -14.34 -6.18
CA LEU A 62 -4.94 -15.45 -6.05
C LEU A 62 -6.17 -15.09 -5.20
N MET A 63 -5.94 -14.45 -4.05
CA MET A 63 -7.02 -14.05 -3.14
C MET A 63 -7.86 -12.89 -3.67
N ALA A 64 -7.31 -12.02 -4.51
CA ALA A 64 -8.09 -10.99 -5.20
C ALA A 64 -9.12 -11.61 -6.15
N PHE A 65 -8.75 -12.65 -6.89
CA PHE A 65 -9.69 -13.39 -7.75
C PHE A 65 -10.74 -14.18 -6.93
N VAL A 66 -10.30 -14.90 -5.91
CA VAL A 66 -11.19 -15.69 -5.03
C VAL A 66 -12.10 -14.75 -4.23
N GLY A 67 -11.53 -13.70 -3.64
CA GLY A 67 -12.28 -12.71 -2.86
C GLY A 67 -13.32 -11.99 -3.69
N GLY A 68 -13.00 -11.61 -4.94
CA GLY A 68 -13.96 -11.01 -5.87
C GLY A 68 -15.13 -11.94 -6.21
N ALA A 69 -14.88 -13.26 -6.31
CA ALA A 69 -15.93 -14.25 -6.60
C ALA A 69 -16.83 -14.57 -5.38
N TYR A 70 -16.25 -14.60 -4.18
CA TYR A 70 -16.94 -15.04 -2.96
C TYR A 70 -17.34 -13.91 -2.01
N ALA A 71 -16.78 -12.72 -2.16
CA ALA A 71 -17.03 -11.59 -1.24
C ALA A 71 -18.51 -11.23 -1.13
N ASP A 72 -19.31 -11.41 -2.19
CA ASP A 72 -20.73 -11.06 -2.20
C ASP A 72 -21.62 -12.11 -1.50
N PHE A 73 -21.14 -13.35 -1.43
CA PHE A 73 -21.90 -14.45 -0.81
C PHE A 73 -21.66 -14.58 0.68
N ILE A 74 -20.52 -14.10 1.17
CA ILE A 74 -20.13 -14.22 2.57
C ILE A 74 -20.52 -12.95 3.32
N ASP A 75 -21.17 -13.12 4.47
CA ASP A 75 -21.42 -12.01 5.40
C ASP A 75 -20.11 -11.30 5.76
N LYS A 76 -20.07 -9.96 5.61
CA LYS A 76 -18.85 -9.15 5.79
C LYS A 76 -18.24 -9.32 7.19
N ARG A 77 -19.09 -9.48 8.21
CA ARG A 77 -18.65 -9.74 9.59
C ARG A 77 -18.02 -11.15 9.72
N LYS A 78 -18.61 -12.16 9.05
CA LYS A 78 -18.03 -13.51 9.03
C LYS A 78 -16.68 -13.51 8.33
N MET A 79 -16.54 -12.76 7.23
CA MET A 79 -15.27 -12.62 6.52
C MET A 79 -14.21 -11.96 7.41
N LEU A 80 -14.54 -10.86 8.12
CA LEU A 80 -13.63 -10.22 9.07
C LEU A 80 -13.20 -11.18 10.19
N ARG A 81 -14.11 -11.97 10.74
CA ARG A 81 -13.79 -12.97 11.76
C ARG A 81 -12.85 -14.05 11.20
N LEU A 82 -13.15 -14.56 10.02
CA LEU A 82 -12.34 -15.60 9.37
C LEU A 82 -10.92 -15.11 9.11
N THR A 83 -10.76 -13.90 8.59
CA THR A 83 -9.45 -13.32 8.31
C THR A 83 -8.67 -13.03 9.59
N GLU A 84 -9.31 -12.51 10.64
CA GLU A 84 -8.65 -12.28 11.95
C GLU A 84 -8.25 -13.60 12.62
N ILE A 85 -9.07 -14.66 12.53
CA ILE A 85 -8.67 -16.00 12.99
C ILE A 85 -7.47 -16.50 12.18
N GLY A 86 -7.52 -16.32 10.84
CA GLY A 86 -6.42 -16.68 9.96
C GLY A 86 -5.12 -15.99 10.34
N HIS A 87 -5.14 -14.67 10.53
CA HIS A 87 -3.99 -13.91 11.00
C HIS A 87 -3.47 -14.41 12.34
N THR A 88 -4.37 -14.65 13.32
CA THR A 88 -4.01 -15.16 14.64
C THR A 88 -3.31 -16.53 14.57
N VAL A 89 -3.84 -17.45 13.78
CA VAL A 89 -3.26 -18.80 13.61
C VAL A 89 -1.91 -18.74 12.92
N VAL A 90 -1.77 -17.92 11.88
CA VAL A 90 -0.50 -17.77 11.16
C VAL A 90 0.55 -17.13 12.05
N THR A 91 0.19 -16.08 12.81
CA THR A 91 1.14 -15.46 13.76
C THR A 91 1.52 -16.43 14.88
N ALA A 92 0.59 -17.24 15.39
CA ALA A 92 0.92 -18.29 16.37
C ALA A 92 1.90 -19.32 15.78
N MET A 93 1.74 -19.70 14.50
CA MET A 93 2.70 -20.55 13.80
C MET A 93 4.09 -19.88 13.70
N LEU A 94 4.15 -18.57 13.41
CA LEU A 94 5.42 -17.83 13.36
C LEU A 94 6.09 -17.74 14.73
N VAL A 95 5.34 -17.53 15.81
CA VAL A 95 5.84 -17.61 17.20
C VAL A 95 6.44 -18.99 17.46
N GLY A 96 5.68 -20.05 17.16
CA GLY A 96 6.15 -21.44 17.33
C GLY A 96 7.43 -21.72 16.52
N ASN A 97 7.49 -21.24 15.27
CA ASN A 97 8.68 -21.37 14.44
C ASN A 97 9.89 -20.61 15.03
N ALA A 98 9.68 -19.40 15.55
CA ALA A 98 10.76 -18.58 16.11
C ALA A 98 11.32 -19.15 17.42
N LEU A 99 10.55 -19.98 18.15
CA LEU A 99 10.95 -20.68 19.37
C LEU A 99 11.73 -21.97 19.09
N LEU A 100 11.76 -22.48 17.85
CA LEU A 100 12.53 -23.65 17.49
C LEU A 100 14.04 -23.36 17.62
N ALA A 101 14.81 -24.34 18.03
CA ALA A 101 16.28 -24.25 18.04
C ALA A 101 16.86 -23.94 16.65
N ARG A 102 16.18 -24.36 15.60
CA ARG A 102 16.48 -24.02 14.18
C ARG A 102 15.20 -23.62 13.47
N PRO A 103 14.86 -22.33 13.41
CA PRO A 103 13.68 -21.85 12.73
C PRO A 103 13.67 -22.25 11.24
N ARG A 104 12.52 -22.62 10.74
CA ARG A 104 12.33 -23.10 9.37
C ARG A 104 11.99 -21.93 8.44
N VAL A 105 12.83 -21.65 7.46
CA VAL A 105 12.66 -20.52 6.52
C VAL A 105 11.37 -20.66 5.71
N TRP A 106 10.99 -21.87 5.25
CA TRP A 106 9.77 -22.07 4.48
C TRP A 106 8.48 -21.67 5.23
N LEU A 107 8.47 -21.77 6.58
CA LEU A 107 7.35 -21.31 7.40
C LEU A 107 7.24 -19.78 7.41
N LEU A 108 8.35 -19.05 7.24
CA LEU A 108 8.32 -17.61 7.09
C LEU A 108 7.67 -17.19 5.75
N PHE A 109 8.01 -17.89 4.66
CA PHE A 109 7.38 -17.70 3.35
C PHE A 109 5.88 -18.00 3.40
N LEU A 110 5.51 -19.14 3.98
CA LEU A 110 4.10 -19.51 4.16
C LEU A 110 3.36 -18.47 5.01
N GLY A 111 3.96 -18.02 6.10
CA GLY A 111 3.40 -17.00 6.98
C GLY A 111 3.18 -15.66 6.26
N ALA A 112 4.20 -15.17 5.56
CA ALA A 112 4.11 -13.93 4.81
C ALA A 112 3.02 -13.99 3.73
N ALA A 113 3.01 -15.06 2.93
CA ALA A 113 2.03 -15.27 1.88
C ALA A 113 0.60 -15.34 2.45
N LEU A 114 0.36 -16.12 3.51
CA LEU A 114 -0.96 -16.23 4.14
C LEU A 114 -1.43 -14.91 4.76
N HIS A 115 -0.54 -14.17 5.45
CA HIS A 115 -0.88 -12.83 5.95
C HIS A 115 -1.31 -11.89 4.82
N ALA A 116 -0.55 -11.85 3.74
CA ALA A 116 -0.87 -11.03 2.57
C ALA A 116 -2.22 -11.43 1.93
N GLY A 117 -2.49 -12.74 1.81
CA GLY A 117 -3.75 -13.26 1.30
C GLY A 117 -4.95 -12.91 2.18
N PHE A 118 -4.84 -13.07 3.50
CA PHE A 118 -5.91 -12.69 4.42
C PHE A 118 -6.15 -11.17 4.42
N ALA A 119 -5.11 -10.35 4.34
CA ALA A 119 -5.25 -8.91 4.23
C ALA A 119 -6.00 -8.49 2.94
N ALA A 120 -5.73 -9.17 1.82
CA ALA A 120 -6.42 -8.92 0.55
C ALA A 120 -7.93 -9.25 0.64
N LEU A 121 -8.32 -10.32 1.37
CA LEU A 121 -9.72 -10.68 1.62
C LEU A 121 -10.40 -9.74 2.64
N GLN A 122 -9.65 -9.27 3.63
CA GLN A 122 -10.17 -8.45 4.73
C GLN A 122 -10.58 -7.06 4.27
N ARG A 123 -9.76 -6.42 3.41
CA ARG A 123 -9.90 -5.02 3.01
C ARG A 123 -11.28 -4.65 2.45
N PRO A 124 -11.85 -5.37 1.46
CA PRO A 124 -13.18 -5.04 0.94
C PRO A 124 -14.28 -5.17 1.99
N SER A 125 -14.16 -6.18 2.87
CA SER A 125 -15.14 -6.43 3.93
C SER A 125 -15.10 -5.33 5.00
N PHE A 126 -13.91 -4.83 5.32
CA PHE A 126 -13.72 -3.71 6.23
C PHE A 126 -14.35 -2.42 5.69
N GLU A 127 -14.07 -2.06 4.44
CA GLU A 127 -14.64 -0.87 3.77
C GLU A 127 -16.19 -0.94 3.72
N ALA A 128 -16.74 -2.09 3.39
CA ALA A 128 -18.17 -2.31 3.35
C ALA A 128 -18.82 -2.21 4.76
N MET A 129 -18.11 -2.63 5.80
CA MET A 129 -18.58 -2.46 7.19
C MET A 129 -18.59 -1.01 7.62
N LEU A 130 -17.58 -0.21 7.26
CA LEU A 130 -17.52 1.22 7.57
C LEU A 130 -18.75 1.96 7.05
N GLN A 131 -19.11 1.73 5.77
CA GLN A 131 -20.27 2.36 5.13
C GLN A 131 -21.61 2.01 5.79
N LYS A 132 -21.67 0.87 6.49
CA LYS A 132 -22.91 0.45 7.22
C LYS A 132 -22.98 0.97 8.65
N LEU A 133 -21.85 1.24 9.27
CA LEU A 133 -21.77 1.62 10.68
C LEU A 133 -21.85 3.12 10.89
N ILE A 134 -21.53 3.91 9.85
CA ILE A 134 -21.42 5.37 9.95
C ILE A 134 -22.20 6.03 8.81
N PRO A 135 -22.99 7.10 9.10
CA PRO A 135 -23.66 7.91 8.09
C PRO A 135 -22.69 8.52 7.07
N LEU A 136 -23.16 8.70 5.82
CA LEU A 136 -22.33 9.21 4.72
C LEU A 136 -21.74 10.59 5.01
N GLU A 137 -22.45 11.44 5.75
CA GLU A 137 -22.03 12.80 6.12
C GLU A 137 -20.76 12.80 6.99
N LEU A 138 -20.50 11.72 7.73
CA LEU A 138 -19.34 11.58 8.61
C LEU A 138 -18.18 10.79 7.97
N MET A 139 -18.29 10.38 6.70
CA MET A 139 -17.23 9.59 6.03
C MET A 139 -15.93 10.37 5.87
N SER A 140 -15.98 11.70 5.77
CA SER A 140 -14.78 12.55 5.78
C SER A 140 -14.01 12.45 7.10
N SER A 141 -14.73 12.44 8.23
CA SER A 141 -14.15 12.27 9.57
C SER A 141 -13.57 10.86 9.76
N VAL A 142 -14.25 9.82 9.23
CA VAL A 142 -13.74 8.44 9.21
C VAL A 142 -12.43 8.36 8.40
N SER A 143 -12.39 9.01 7.24
CA SER A 143 -11.18 9.03 6.40
C SER A 143 -10.00 9.73 7.10
N ALA A 144 -10.26 10.84 7.81
CA ALA A 144 -9.25 11.53 8.60
C ALA A 144 -8.70 10.66 9.75
N LEU A 145 -9.59 9.96 10.47
CA LEU A 145 -9.20 9.02 11.52
C LEU A 145 -8.38 7.84 10.97
N ASN A 146 -8.78 7.28 9.83
CA ASN A 146 -8.04 6.21 9.16
C ASN A 146 -6.65 6.68 8.70
N SER A 147 -6.54 7.90 8.17
CA SER A 147 -5.25 8.49 7.80
C SER A 147 -4.35 8.70 9.00
N LEU A 148 -4.89 9.17 10.13
CA LEU A 148 -4.13 9.30 11.37
C LEU A 148 -3.62 7.93 11.86
N ARG A 149 -4.50 6.93 11.89
CA ARG A 149 -4.14 5.54 12.23
C ARG A 149 -2.98 5.06 11.35
N TRP A 150 -3.11 5.20 10.03
CA TRP A 150 -2.11 4.76 9.06
C TRP A 150 -0.76 5.44 9.31
N ASN A 151 -0.72 6.76 9.44
CA ASN A 151 0.53 7.50 9.67
C ASN A 151 1.20 7.08 10.99
N ILE A 152 0.45 6.95 12.08
CA ILE A 152 0.99 6.49 13.37
C ILE A 152 1.59 5.08 13.22
N THR A 153 0.85 4.18 12.61
CA THR A 153 1.26 2.77 12.48
C THR A 153 2.49 2.60 11.60
N THR A 154 2.54 3.30 10.45
CA THR A 154 3.66 3.17 9.51
C THR A 154 4.95 3.84 9.97
N ILE A 155 4.88 4.76 10.94
CA ILE A 155 6.07 5.39 11.54
C ILE A 155 6.50 4.65 12.80
N LEU A 156 5.58 4.47 13.77
CA LEU A 156 5.94 3.91 15.07
C LEU A 156 6.09 2.38 15.04
N GLY A 157 5.25 1.69 14.26
CA GLY A 157 5.27 0.23 14.18
C GLY A 157 6.64 -0.30 13.75
N PRO A 158 7.16 0.05 12.58
CA PRO A 158 8.48 -0.37 12.13
C PRO A 158 9.61 0.07 13.06
N SER A 159 9.57 1.31 13.57
CA SER A 159 10.60 1.83 14.49
C SER A 159 10.71 0.97 15.75
N ILE A 160 9.58 0.64 16.36
CA ILE A 160 9.50 -0.19 17.56
C ILE A 160 9.86 -1.65 17.22
N ALA A 161 9.42 -2.15 16.06
CA ALA A 161 9.75 -3.49 15.59
C ALA A 161 11.25 -3.73 15.50
N GLY A 162 12.00 -2.78 14.91
CA GLY A 162 13.45 -2.88 14.79
C GLY A 162 14.14 -2.96 16.17
N ILE A 163 13.68 -2.17 17.14
CA ILE A 163 14.22 -2.18 18.51
C ILE A 163 13.89 -3.50 19.23
N ILE A 164 12.63 -3.97 19.12
CA ILE A 164 12.20 -5.25 19.72
C ILE A 164 12.98 -6.40 19.12
N MET A 165 13.09 -6.46 17.79
CA MET A 165 13.81 -7.49 17.08
C MET A 165 15.29 -7.55 17.51
N ALA A 166 15.94 -6.39 17.66
CA ALA A 166 17.34 -6.31 18.04
C ALA A 166 17.61 -6.71 19.50
N ARG A 167 16.68 -6.39 20.42
CA ARG A 167 16.87 -6.64 21.86
C ARG A 167 16.31 -7.98 22.33
N TYR A 168 15.20 -8.41 21.76
CA TYR A 168 14.41 -9.53 22.29
C TYR A 168 14.18 -10.63 21.25
N GLY A 169 14.57 -10.39 19.98
CA GLY A 169 14.46 -11.37 18.91
C GLY A 169 13.05 -11.53 18.34
N ALA A 170 12.95 -12.40 17.31
CA ALA A 170 11.74 -12.58 16.52
C ALA A 170 10.57 -13.16 17.33
N ALA A 171 10.84 -14.09 18.26
CA ALA A 171 9.79 -14.74 19.06
C ALA A 171 8.97 -13.73 19.87
N ILE A 172 9.62 -12.79 20.55
CA ILE A 172 8.94 -11.75 21.32
C ILE A 172 8.19 -10.79 20.38
N ALA A 173 8.79 -10.41 19.25
CA ALA A 173 8.15 -9.54 18.28
C ALA A 173 6.85 -10.16 17.73
N TYR A 174 6.87 -11.41 17.30
CA TYR A 174 5.66 -12.12 16.87
C TYR A 174 4.68 -12.37 18.00
N SER A 175 5.14 -12.55 19.25
CA SER A 175 4.23 -12.69 20.40
C SER A 175 3.44 -11.42 20.68
N ILE A 176 4.06 -10.24 20.50
CA ILE A 176 3.37 -8.96 20.60
C ILE A 176 2.32 -8.84 19.48
N ASP A 177 2.67 -9.18 18.24
CA ASP A 177 1.74 -9.19 17.11
C ASP A 177 0.58 -10.17 17.37
N LEU A 178 0.86 -11.36 17.89
CA LEU A 178 -0.16 -12.35 18.26
C LEU A 178 -1.18 -11.78 19.26
N VAL A 179 -0.70 -11.08 20.29
CA VAL A 179 -1.58 -10.43 21.29
C VAL A 179 -2.44 -9.37 20.63
N THR A 180 -1.90 -8.60 19.68
CA THR A 180 -2.67 -7.58 18.96
C THR A 180 -3.77 -8.20 18.09
N PHE A 181 -3.52 -9.36 17.45
CA PHE A 181 -4.55 -10.09 16.71
C PHE A 181 -5.63 -10.67 17.63
N PHE A 182 -5.28 -11.18 18.79
CA PHE A 182 -6.30 -11.60 19.78
C PHE A 182 -7.19 -10.45 20.21
N ALA A 183 -6.62 -9.26 20.45
CA ALA A 183 -7.40 -8.08 20.82
C ALA A 183 -8.34 -7.64 19.66
N ALA A 184 -7.86 -7.64 18.43
CA ALA A 184 -8.67 -7.33 17.25
C ALA A 184 -9.77 -8.38 17.03
N LEU A 185 -9.46 -9.65 17.18
CA LEU A 185 -10.41 -10.75 17.07
C LEU A 185 -11.53 -10.60 18.13
N ALA A 186 -11.18 -10.31 19.38
CA ALA A 186 -12.15 -10.03 20.44
C ALA A 186 -13.06 -8.83 20.07
N ALA A 187 -12.47 -7.75 19.55
CA ALA A 187 -13.25 -6.59 19.11
C ALA A 187 -14.25 -6.95 18.00
N VAL A 188 -13.84 -7.73 16.99
CA VAL A 188 -14.72 -8.16 15.88
C VAL A 188 -15.84 -9.10 16.37
N PHE A 189 -15.58 -9.93 17.37
CA PHE A 189 -16.63 -10.78 17.98
C PHE A 189 -17.69 -9.96 18.75
N LEU A 190 -17.27 -8.86 19.37
CA LEU A 190 -18.15 -7.97 20.14
C LEU A 190 -19.02 -7.03 19.26
N ILE A 191 -18.72 -6.90 17.96
CA ILE A 191 -19.53 -6.12 17.02
C ILE A 191 -20.90 -6.77 16.86
N SER A 192 -21.96 -5.97 16.90
CA SER A 192 -23.34 -6.39 16.73
C SER A 192 -23.62 -6.89 15.30
N THR A 193 -24.73 -7.62 15.11
CA THR A 193 -25.12 -8.10 13.79
C THR A 193 -25.53 -6.91 12.91
N VAL A 194 -24.87 -6.72 11.79
CA VAL A 194 -25.22 -5.68 10.82
C VAL A 194 -26.17 -6.27 9.79
N PRO A 195 -27.33 -5.64 9.49
CA PRO A 195 -28.27 -6.12 8.50
C PRO A 195 -27.60 -6.35 7.14
N ARG A 196 -27.97 -7.43 6.43
CA ARG A 196 -27.50 -7.68 5.07
C ARG A 196 -27.93 -6.54 4.15
N ALA A 197 -27.01 -5.94 3.42
CA ALA A 197 -27.38 -5.01 2.36
C ALA A 197 -27.93 -5.81 1.17
N THR A 198 -29.08 -5.38 0.69
CA THR A 198 -29.74 -5.90 -0.52
C THR A 198 -29.19 -5.28 -1.81
N GLN A 199 -28.14 -4.46 -1.74
CA GLN A 199 -27.58 -3.82 -2.94
C GLN A 199 -26.54 -4.71 -3.59
N THR A 200 -26.89 -5.19 -4.76
CA THR A 200 -26.00 -5.83 -5.73
C THR A 200 -25.17 -4.73 -6.41
N GLU A 201 -24.03 -4.35 -5.84
CA GLU A 201 -23.04 -3.60 -6.62
C GLU A 201 -22.57 -4.51 -7.77
N ALA A 202 -22.49 -3.94 -8.97
CA ALA A 202 -22.04 -4.65 -10.15
C ALA A 202 -20.67 -5.27 -9.90
N ARG A 203 -20.57 -6.60 -10.01
CA ARG A 203 -19.35 -7.36 -9.76
C ARG A 203 -18.21 -6.84 -10.64
N PRO A 204 -17.00 -6.66 -10.11
CA PRO A 204 -15.84 -6.51 -10.95
C PRO A 204 -15.63 -7.83 -11.72
N THR A 205 -16.07 -7.85 -12.97
CA THR A 205 -15.83 -8.96 -13.89
C THR A 205 -14.49 -8.77 -14.59
N LEU A 206 -13.87 -9.86 -15.06
CA LEU A 206 -12.68 -9.72 -15.93
C LEU A 206 -12.95 -8.74 -17.09
N LYS A 207 -14.17 -8.72 -17.61
CA LYS A 207 -14.62 -7.76 -18.62
C LYS A 207 -14.50 -6.32 -18.13
N SER A 208 -14.89 -6.03 -16.88
CA SER A 208 -14.80 -4.67 -16.32
C SER A 208 -13.34 -4.23 -16.12
N VAL A 209 -12.44 -5.14 -15.78
CA VAL A 209 -10.98 -4.87 -15.69
C VAL A 209 -10.43 -4.58 -17.08
N VAL A 210 -10.78 -5.37 -18.09
CA VAL A 210 -10.36 -5.15 -19.48
C VAL A 210 -10.91 -3.82 -20.02
N GLU A 211 -12.15 -3.46 -19.72
CA GLU A 211 -12.73 -2.17 -20.09
C GLU A 211 -11.98 -1.00 -19.42
N GLY A 212 -11.64 -1.13 -18.13
CA GLY A 212 -10.81 -0.14 -17.43
C GLY A 212 -9.42 0.00 -18.06
N LEU A 213 -8.77 -1.12 -18.40
CA LEU A 213 -7.47 -1.14 -19.05
C LEU A 213 -7.54 -0.50 -20.44
N HIS A 214 -8.59 -0.80 -21.22
CA HIS A 214 -8.80 -0.22 -22.53
C HIS A 214 -9.01 1.30 -22.44
N TYR A 215 -9.77 1.76 -21.44
CA TYR A 215 -9.95 3.20 -21.19
C TYR A 215 -8.62 3.86 -20.81
N ALA A 216 -7.86 3.28 -19.88
CA ALA A 216 -6.55 3.80 -19.48
C ALA A 216 -5.58 3.84 -20.68
N TRP A 217 -5.62 2.84 -21.56
CA TRP A 217 -4.78 2.80 -22.76
C TRP A 217 -5.11 3.90 -23.77
N ARG A 218 -6.40 4.23 -23.91
CA ARG A 218 -6.85 5.34 -24.78
C ARG A 218 -6.52 6.72 -24.20
N ARG A 219 -6.56 6.85 -22.87
CA ARG A 219 -6.28 8.10 -22.15
C ARG A 219 -4.81 8.13 -21.74
N LYS A 220 -3.98 8.67 -22.65
CA LYS A 220 -2.52 8.69 -22.50
C LYS A 220 -2.04 9.37 -21.23
N GLU A 221 -2.77 10.38 -20.74
CA GLU A 221 -2.49 11.07 -19.49
C GLU A 221 -2.66 10.13 -18.27
N ILE A 222 -3.67 9.26 -18.28
CA ILE A 222 -3.89 8.27 -17.21
C ILE A 222 -2.86 7.13 -17.32
N LEU A 223 -2.60 6.64 -18.54
CA LEU A 223 -1.59 5.63 -18.79
C LEU A 223 -0.22 6.08 -18.29
N GLY A 224 0.14 7.36 -18.52
CA GLY A 224 1.39 7.93 -18.03
C GLY A 224 1.53 7.89 -16.51
N THR A 225 0.44 8.12 -15.76
CA THR A 225 0.47 8.02 -14.29
C THR A 225 0.76 6.61 -13.82
N TYR A 226 0.12 5.59 -14.40
CA TYR A 226 0.35 4.18 -14.04
C TYR A 226 1.77 3.72 -14.40
N LEU A 227 2.27 4.10 -15.59
CA LEU A 227 3.60 3.69 -16.04
C LEU A 227 4.71 4.32 -15.19
N ILE A 228 4.58 5.60 -14.82
CA ILE A 228 5.57 6.26 -13.93
C ILE A 228 5.52 5.65 -12.53
N ASP A 229 4.33 5.42 -11.99
CA ASP A 229 4.17 4.79 -10.68
C ASP A 229 4.79 3.38 -10.65
N MET A 230 4.44 2.56 -11.63
CA MET A 230 5.01 1.21 -11.76
C MET A 230 6.53 1.24 -11.90
N ASN A 231 7.07 2.14 -12.72
CA ASN A 231 8.51 2.32 -12.88
C ASN A 231 9.20 2.72 -11.56
N ALA A 232 8.62 3.69 -10.84
CA ALA A 232 9.16 4.17 -9.57
C ALA A 232 9.09 3.09 -8.48
N MET A 233 7.95 2.40 -8.36
CA MET A 233 7.75 1.36 -7.35
C MET A 233 8.56 0.09 -7.65
N PHE A 234 8.73 -0.26 -8.92
CA PHE A 234 9.49 -1.45 -9.32
C PHE A 234 10.99 -1.26 -9.12
N PHE A 235 11.56 -0.16 -9.60
CA PHE A 235 13.00 0.08 -9.54
C PHE A 235 13.46 0.88 -8.32
N GLY A 236 12.63 1.78 -7.81
CA GLY A 236 13.02 2.76 -6.79
C GLY A 236 12.68 2.37 -5.35
N MET A 237 12.11 1.19 -5.07
CA MET A 237 11.70 0.82 -3.71
C MET A 237 12.24 -0.54 -3.25
N PRO A 238 13.56 -0.70 -3.05
CA PRO A 238 14.18 -1.97 -2.69
C PRO A 238 14.04 -2.28 -1.18
N THR A 239 12.81 -2.43 -0.67
CA THR A 239 12.56 -2.67 0.76
C THR A 239 13.14 -4.00 1.24
N ALA A 240 13.25 -5.00 0.36
CA ALA A 240 13.91 -6.27 0.63
C ALA A 240 15.40 -6.14 0.97
N LEU A 241 16.05 -5.04 0.60
CA LEU A 241 17.46 -4.79 0.90
C LEU A 241 17.69 -4.06 2.22
N PHE A 242 16.63 -3.52 2.85
CA PHE A 242 16.76 -2.79 4.11
C PHE A 242 17.41 -3.61 5.24
N PRO A 243 17.10 -4.92 5.44
CA PRO A 243 17.80 -5.72 6.42
C PRO A 243 19.33 -5.79 6.20
N ALA A 244 19.75 -5.97 4.94
CA ALA A 244 21.16 -6.05 4.57
C ALA A 244 21.87 -4.70 4.74
N MET A 245 21.22 -3.61 4.34
CA MET A 245 21.80 -2.25 4.45
C MET A 245 21.86 -1.80 5.91
N ALA A 246 20.80 -2.01 6.68
CA ALA A 246 20.73 -1.59 8.07
C ALA A 246 21.75 -2.35 8.96
N ALA A 247 22.09 -3.59 8.59
CA ALA A 247 23.12 -4.36 9.32
C ALA A 247 24.47 -3.64 9.42
N ALA A 248 24.81 -2.81 8.42
CA ALA A 248 26.03 -2.01 8.41
C ALA A 248 26.02 -0.85 9.45
N PHE A 249 24.83 -0.42 9.92
CA PHE A 249 24.64 0.70 10.84
C PHE A 249 24.31 0.26 12.27
N GLY A 250 24.15 -1.04 12.49
CA GLY A 250 23.92 -1.63 13.82
C GLY A 250 22.53 -2.24 14.00
N ALA A 251 22.44 -3.10 15.01
CA ALA A 251 21.22 -3.80 15.36
C ALA A 251 20.09 -2.82 15.73
N GLY A 252 18.90 -3.03 15.21
CA GLY A 252 17.70 -2.22 15.50
C GLY A 252 17.49 -1.04 14.56
N THR A 253 18.49 -0.65 13.74
CA THR A 253 18.34 0.48 12.81
C THR A 253 17.40 0.17 11.65
N VAL A 254 17.15 -1.09 11.34
CA VAL A 254 16.29 -1.54 10.23
C VAL A 254 14.87 -0.97 10.34
N GLY A 255 14.32 -0.87 11.55
CA GLY A 255 12.99 -0.29 11.75
C GLY A 255 12.90 1.17 11.31
N PHE A 256 13.97 1.94 11.50
CA PHE A 256 14.03 3.32 11.04
C PHE A 256 14.11 3.44 9.51
N PHE A 257 14.72 2.45 8.82
CA PHE A 257 14.71 2.40 7.35
C PHE A 257 13.28 2.26 6.82
N TYR A 258 12.47 1.40 7.42
CA TYR A 258 11.06 1.24 7.04
C TYR A 258 10.18 2.43 7.45
N ALA A 259 10.53 3.14 8.53
CA ALA A 259 9.76 4.27 9.03
C ALA A 259 10.08 5.59 8.31
N ALA A 260 11.32 5.79 7.87
CA ALA A 260 11.81 7.05 7.32
C ALA A 260 10.99 7.54 6.10
N PRO A 261 10.59 6.72 5.12
CA PRO A 261 9.72 7.17 4.02
C PRO A 261 8.39 7.72 4.52
N SER A 262 7.78 7.09 5.53
CA SER A 262 6.50 7.54 6.11
C SER A 262 6.64 8.89 6.83
N VAL A 263 7.78 9.16 7.47
CA VAL A 263 8.08 10.47 8.07
C VAL A 263 8.15 11.54 6.98
N GLY A 264 8.84 11.27 5.88
CA GLY A 264 8.92 12.18 4.74
C GLY A 264 7.56 12.44 4.08
N ALA A 265 6.76 11.38 3.90
CA ALA A 265 5.41 11.48 3.38
C ALA A 265 4.50 12.34 4.30
N LEU A 266 4.62 12.18 5.62
CA LEU A 266 3.88 13.01 6.58
C LEU A 266 4.27 14.49 6.47
N VAL A 267 5.56 14.82 6.41
CA VAL A 267 6.05 16.20 6.22
C VAL A 267 5.53 16.77 4.90
N ALA A 268 5.63 16.01 3.80
CA ALA A 268 5.11 16.44 2.50
C ALA A 268 3.60 16.69 2.53
N THR A 269 2.84 15.84 3.22
CA THR A 269 1.38 16.01 3.40
C THR A 269 1.06 17.31 4.14
N LEU A 270 1.73 17.58 5.27
CA LEU A 270 1.51 18.77 6.08
C LEU A 270 1.87 20.06 5.32
N THR A 271 2.83 19.98 4.40
CA THR A 271 3.29 21.11 3.59
C THR A 271 2.65 21.17 2.19
N SER A 272 1.70 20.29 1.85
CA SER A 272 1.14 20.11 0.50
C SER A 272 0.20 21.24 0.02
N GLY A 273 -0.12 22.22 0.86
CA GLY A 273 -1.07 23.31 0.53
C GLY A 273 -0.77 24.09 -0.77
N TRP A 274 0.49 24.11 -1.19
CA TRP A 274 0.94 24.73 -2.44
C TRP A 274 0.46 23.97 -3.70
N SER A 275 0.16 22.67 -3.58
CA SER A 275 -0.25 21.81 -4.71
C SER A 275 -1.50 22.32 -5.42
N LYS A 276 -2.40 23.01 -4.71
CA LYS A 276 -3.63 23.62 -5.25
C LYS A 276 -3.36 24.70 -6.32
N LYS A 277 -2.16 25.30 -6.33
CA LYS A 277 -1.77 26.36 -7.29
C LYS A 277 -1.12 25.81 -8.55
N VAL A 278 -0.89 24.49 -8.61
CA VAL A 278 -0.22 23.84 -9.74
C VAL A 278 -1.24 23.36 -10.75
N ASN A 279 -1.06 23.72 -12.01
CA ASN A 279 -1.93 23.31 -13.11
C ASN A 279 -1.35 22.16 -13.97
N ARG A 280 -0.02 22.01 -13.99
CA ARG A 280 0.68 20.98 -14.78
C ARG A 280 0.95 19.73 -13.95
N HIS A 281 -0.11 19.01 -13.60
CA HIS A 281 -0.04 17.87 -12.68
C HIS A 281 0.91 16.76 -13.19
N GLY A 282 0.84 16.38 -14.47
CA GLY A 282 1.68 15.33 -15.04
C GLY A 282 3.18 15.63 -14.98
N LEU A 283 3.56 16.92 -15.22
CA LEU A 283 4.95 17.34 -15.05
C LEU A 283 5.44 17.18 -13.60
N PHE A 284 4.61 17.54 -12.63
CA PHE A 284 4.97 17.41 -11.21
C PHE A 284 5.05 15.94 -10.76
N VAL A 285 4.21 15.05 -11.28
CA VAL A 285 4.35 13.60 -11.08
C VAL A 285 5.70 13.11 -11.59
N ALA A 286 6.09 13.50 -12.81
CA ALA A 286 7.37 13.09 -13.40
C ALA A 286 8.57 13.63 -12.62
N ILE A 287 8.55 14.91 -12.23
CA ILE A 287 9.61 15.52 -11.40
C ILE A 287 9.72 14.80 -10.05
N ALA A 288 8.60 14.56 -9.39
CA ALA A 288 8.59 13.88 -8.09
C ALA A 288 9.13 12.44 -8.20
N ALA A 289 8.76 11.69 -9.24
CA ALA A 289 9.28 10.35 -9.48
C ALA A 289 10.79 10.35 -9.80
N ALA A 290 11.27 11.34 -10.57
CA ALA A 290 12.70 11.49 -10.83
C ALA A 290 13.48 11.86 -9.56
N LEU A 291 12.94 12.75 -8.73
CA LEU A 291 13.54 13.13 -7.44
C LEU A 291 13.53 11.96 -6.44
N TRP A 292 12.49 11.11 -6.46
CA TRP A 292 12.50 9.85 -5.74
C TRP A 292 13.70 8.98 -6.16
N GLY A 293 13.83 8.69 -7.46
CA GLY A 293 14.96 7.89 -7.98
C GLY A 293 16.31 8.50 -7.60
N MET A 294 16.44 9.83 -7.67
CA MET A 294 17.65 10.55 -7.27
C MET A 294 17.93 10.40 -5.77
N ALA A 295 16.92 10.50 -4.92
CA ALA A 295 17.05 10.26 -3.48
C ALA A 295 17.51 8.82 -3.20
N MET A 296 17.03 7.83 -3.95
CA MET A 296 17.48 6.43 -3.82
C MET A 296 18.92 6.22 -4.27
N ILE A 297 19.39 6.93 -5.31
CA ILE A 297 20.81 6.92 -5.70
C ILE A 297 21.68 7.43 -4.53
N PHE A 298 21.34 8.58 -3.95
CA PHE A 298 22.08 9.14 -2.82
C PHE A 298 21.97 8.26 -1.56
N PHE A 299 20.81 7.62 -1.32
CA PHE A 299 20.65 6.63 -0.27
C PHE A 299 21.65 5.47 -0.44
N GLY A 300 21.83 4.95 -1.67
CA GLY A 300 22.79 3.89 -1.96
C GLY A 300 24.25 4.29 -1.67
N PHE A 301 24.58 5.58 -1.70
CA PHE A 301 25.88 6.13 -1.35
C PHE A 301 26.00 6.62 0.10
N ALA A 302 24.95 6.55 0.90
CA ALA A 302 24.99 7.04 2.27
C ALA A 302 25.98 6.24 3.13
N HIS A 303 26.90 6.95 3.80
CA HIS A 303 27.96 6.34 4.62
C HIS A 303 27.63 6.37 6.13
N ASN A 304 26.57 7.06 6.53
CA ASN A 304 26.10 7.12 7.91
C ASN A 304 24.57 6.99 7.96
N LEU A 305 24.08 6.59 9.12
CA LEU A 305 22.66 6.37 9.38
C LEU A 305 21.79 7.61 9.10
N TYR A 306 22.24 8.79 9.52
CA TYR A 306 21.44 10.03 9.40
C TYR A 306 21.23 10.41 7.94
N LEU A 307 22.27 10.30 7.10
CA LEU A 307 22.15 10.53 5.67
C LEU A 307 21.25 9.49 4.99
N ALA A 308 21.37 8.20 5.38
CA ALA A 308 20.51 7.14 4.86
C ALA A 308 19.04 7.43 5.18
N LEU A 309 18.71 7.75 6.43
CA LEU A 309 17.35 8.09 6.86
C LEU A 309 16.83 9.37 6.21
N PHE A 310 17.70 10.37 6.03
CA PHE A 310 17.35 11.61 5.36
C PHE A 310 16.94 11.39 3.90
N PHE A 311 17.72 10.63 3.14
CA PHE A 311 17.38 10.35 1.73
C PHE A 311 16.16 9.43 1.61
N LEU A 312 15.97 8.47 2.51
CA LEU A 312 14.75 7.68 2.56
C LEU A 312 13.51 8.53 2.89
N ALA A 313 13.64 9.48 3.81
CA ALA A 313 12.56 10.41 4.11
C ALA A 313 12.26 11.34 2.92
N LEU A 314 13.30 11.86 2.24
CA LEU A 314 13.11 12.63 1.00
C LEU A 314 12.39 11.80 -0.07
N ALA A 315 12.80 10.54 -0.26
CA ALA A 315 12.13 9.64 -1.18
C ALA A 315 10.63 9.50 -0.84
N GLY A 316 10.29 9.19 0.41
CA GLY A 316 8.88 9.10 0.82
C GLY A 316 8.10 10.40 0.66
N GLY A 317 8.75 11.57 0.86
CA GLY A 317 8.17 12.88 0.61
C GLY A 317 7.85 13.09 -0.88
N PHE A 318 8.75 12.72 -1.78
CA PHE A 318 8.53 12.82 -3.23
C PHE A 318 7.46 11.85 -3.72
N ASP A 319 7.39 10.63 -3.18
CA ASP A 319 6.29 9.71 -3.48
C ASP A 319 4.93 10.31 -3.09
N MET A 320 4.83 10.87 -1.89
CA MET A 320 3.59 11.51 -1.44
C MET A 320 3.18 12.66 -2.36
N ILE A 321 4.13 13.50 -2.80
CA ILE A 321 3.86 14.58 -3.77
C ILE A 321 3.36 13.99 -5.10
N SER A 322 4.03 12.96 -5.62
CA SER A 322 3.61 12.24 -6.82
C SER A 322 2.18 11.70 -6.67
N GLY A 323 1.88 11.05 -5.54
CA GLY A 323 0.57 10.50 -5.21
C GLY A 323 -0.54 11.56 -5.19
N VAL A 324 -0.31 12.73 -4.58
CA VAL A 324 -1.27 13.84 -4.55
C VAL A 324 -1.64 14.28 -5.98
N PHE A 325 -0.65 14.46 -6.86
CA PHE A 325 -0.92 14.88 -8.24
C PHE A 325 -1.57 13.76 -9.07
N ARG A 326 -1.18 12.50 -8.90
CA ARG A 326 -1.82 11.34 -9.56
C ARG A 326 -3.30 11.25 -9.17
N MET A 327 -3.62 11.28 -7.88
CA MET A 327 -5.01 11.25 -7.38
C MET A 327 -5.83 12.43 -7.90
N THR A 328 -5.22 13.62 -7.99
CA THR A 328 -5.86 14.80 -8.56
C THR A 328 -6.19 14.59 -10.05
N MET A 329 -5.22 14.12 -10.85
CA MET A 329 -5.44 13.80 -12.26
C MET A 329 -6.57 12.77 -12.44
N TRP A 330 -6.59 11.70 -11.65
CA TRP A 330 -7.64 10.67 -11.73
C TRP A 330 -9.02 11.22 -11.38
N SER A 331 -9.14 12.04 -10.34
CA SER A 331 -10.41 12.65 -9.96
C SER A 331 -10.95 13.61 -11.03
N GLN A 332 -10.04 14.31 -11.73
CA GLN A 332 -10.38 15.27 -12.80
C GLN A 332 -10.67 14.62 -14.14
N THR A 333 -10.13 13.43 -14.41
CA THR A 333 -10.16 12.81 -15.75
C THR A 333 -11.11 11.63 -15.82
N ILE A 334 -11.24 10.85 -14.74
CA ILE A 334 -12.01 9.60 -14.76
C ILE A 334 -13.49 9.86 -14.48
N PRO A 335 -14.40 9.50 -15.42
CA PRO A 335 -15.85 9.58 -15.21
C PRO A 335 -16.31 8.70 -14.05
N HIS A 336 -17.39 9.10 -13.37
CA HIS A 336 -17.87 8.44 -12.17
C HIS A 336 -18.12 6.93 -12.34
N HIS A 337 -18.68 6.52 -13.48
CA HIS A 337 -19.01 5.11 -13.77
C HIS A 337 -17.78 4.18 -14.01
N LEU A 338 -16.59 4.75 -14.28
CA LEU A 338 -15.35 4.00 -14.50
C LEU A 338 -14.45 3.98 -13.26
N ARG A 339 -14.74 4.80 -12.24
CA ARG A 339 -13.88 4.93 -11.05
C ARG A 339 -13.60 3.59 -10.36
N GLY A 340 -14.64 2.77 -10.14
CA GLY A 340 -14.47 1.46 -9.51
C GLY A 340 -13.62 0.48 -10.32
N ARG A 341 -13.73 0.55 -11.67
CA ARG A 341 -12.94 -0.31 -12.59
C ARG A 341 -11.46 0.08 -12.60
N LEU A 342 -11.19 1.39 -12.63
CA LEU A 342 -9.83 1.93 -12.63
C LEU A 342 -9.17 1.86 -11.24
N ALA A 343 -9.94 1.92 -10.15
CA ALA A 343 -9.42 1.67 -8.80
C ALA A 343 -8.84 0.26 -8.64
N GLY A 344 -9.39 -0.73 -9.36
CA GLY A 344 -8.80 -2.08 -9.42
C GLY A 344 -7.43 -2.10 -10.11
N LEU A 345 -7.27 -1.36 -11.21
CA LEU A 345 -5.97 -1.21 -11.89
C LEU A 345 -4.95 -0.47 -11.03
N GLU A 346 -5.38 0.59 -10.34
CA GLU A 346 -4.57 1.30 -9.37
C GLU A 346 -4.06 0.37 -8.27
N MET A 347 -4.95 -0.43 -7.68
CA MET A 347 -4.58 -1.40 -6.65
C MET A 347 -3.55 -2.41 -7.15
N ILE A 348 -3.70 -2.91 -8.38
CA ILE A 348 -2.70 -3.79 -9.00
C ILE A 348 -1.36 -3.07 -9.13
N SER A 349 -1.34 -1.83 -9.63
CA SER A 349 -0.13 -1.05 -9.83
C SER A 349 0.66 -0.87 -8.54
N TYR A 350 0.06 -0.31 -7.50
CA TYR A 350 0.77 -0.02 -6.27
C TYR A 350 1.08 -1.27 -5.41
N THR A 351 0.42 -2.41 -5.68
CA THR A 351 0.71 -3.67 -4.99
C THR A 351 1.79 -4.47 -5.71
N SER A 352 1.71 -4.58 -7.05
CA SER A 352 2.65 -5.39 -7.83
C SER A 352 4.02 -4.75 -7.95
N GLY A 353 4.08 -3.43 -8.16
CA GLY A 353 5.34 -2.70 -8.32
C GLY A 353 6.35 -2.99 -7.21
N PRO A 354 6.05 -2.67 -5.93
CA PRO A 354 6.97 -2.91 -4.82
C PRO A 354 7.33 -4.38 -4.63
N LYS A 355 6.35 -5.30 -4.74
CA LYS A 355 6.58 -6.73 -4.49
C LYS A 355 7.47 -7.39 -5.55
N LEU A 356 7.26 -7.04 -6.81
CA LEU A 356 8.11 -7.51 -7.91
C LEU A 356 9.46 -6.80 -7.92
N GLY A 357 9.49 -5.52 -7.56
CA GLY A 357 10.70 -4.73 -7.40
C GLY A 357 11.61 -5.26 -6.28
N ASP A 358 11.05 -5.69 -5.16
CA ASP A 358 11.80 -6.36 -4.10
C ASP A 358 12.48 -7.65 -4.60
N ALA A 359 11.79 -8.44 -5.44
CA ALA A 359 12.37 -9.65 -6.04
C ALA A 359 13.51 -9.30 -7.01
N GLU A 360 13.30 -8.30 -7.87
CA GLU A 360 14.34 -7.78 -8.78
C GLU A 360 15.54 -7.28 -7.99
N ALA A 361 15.32 -6.43 -7.00
CA ALA A 361 16.37 -5.88 -6.17
C ALA A 361 17.18 -6.97 -5.44
N GLY A 362 16.52 -8.02 -4.94
CA GLY A 362 17.15 -9.17 -4.32
C GLY A 362 18.05 -9.95 -5.30
N ILE A 363 17.59 -10.14 -6.55
CA ILE A 363 18.37 -10.79 -7.61
C ILE A 363 19.60 -9.95 -7.95
N VAL A 364 19.43 -8.65 -8.23
CA VAL A 364 20.54 -7.76 -8.60
C VAL A 364 21.56 -7.65 -7.47
N ALA A 365 21.09 -7.55 -6.21
CA ALA A 365 21.96 -7.50 -5.04
C ALA A 365 22.79 -8.78 -4.87
N THR A 366 22.24 -9.94 -5.22
CA THR A 366 22.94 -11.24 -5.16
C THR A 366 23.97 -11.38 -6.27
N LEU A 367 23.65 -10.90 -7.48
CA LEU A 367 24.56 -11.00 -8.65
C LEU A 367 25.72 -9.99 -8.59
N PHE A 368 25.50 -8.82 -8.02
CA PHE A 368 26.47 -7.74 -7.99
C PHE A 368 26.77 -7.29 -6.55
N SER A 369 25.95 -6.41 -5.98
CA SER A 369 26.01 -5.99 -4.58
C SER A 369 24.74 -5.26 -4.18
N VAL A 370 24.48 -5.17 -2.88
CA VAL A 370 23.36 -4.40 -2.31
C VAL A 370 23.39 -2.94 -2.77
N ARG A 371 24.57 -2.30 -2.72
CA ARG A 371 24.75 -0.92 -3.19
C ARG A 371 24.46 -0.79 -4.67
N THR A 372 24.97 -1.69 -5.50
CA THR A 372 24.75 -1.67 -6.95
C THR A 372 23.26 -1.77 -7.26
N SER A 373 22.53 -2.66 -6.59
CA SER A 373 21.09 -2.82 -6.77
C SER A 373 20.33 -1.53 -6.46
N VAL A 374 20.59 -0.91 -5.31
CA VAL A 374 19.90 0.34 -4.93
C VAL A 374 20.22 1.48 -5.90
N VAL A 375 21.51 1.66 -6.26
CA VAL A 375 21.95 2.75 -7.16
C VAL A 375 21.43 2.53 -8.58
N SER A 376 21.54 1.31 -9.12
CA SER A 376 21.02 1.00 -10.47
C SER A 376 19.50 1.13 -10.52
N GLY A 377 18.79 0.68 -9.49
CA GLY A 377 17.35 0.87 -9.37
C GLY A 377 16.94 2.34 -9.38
N GLY A 378 17.65 3.19 -8.61
CA GLY A 378 17.44 4.64 -8.64
C GLY A 378 17.71 5.26 -10.02
N ILE A 379 18.79 4.84 -10.70
CA ILE A 379 19.10 5.28 -12.07
C ILE A 379 18.00 4.85 -13.04
N LEU A 380 17.58 3.58 -13.00
CA LEU A 380 16.50 3.06 -13.86
C LEU A 380 15.18 3.77 -13.61
N CYS A 381 14.88 4.11 -12.35
CA CYS A 381 13.71 4.93 -12.02
C CYS A 381 13.78 6.31 -12.70
N VAL A 382 14.91 7.02 -12.63
CA VAL A 382 15.09 8.34 -13.27
C VAL A 382 15.03 8.21 -14.80
N VAL A 383 15.78 7.29 -15.38
CA VAL A 383 15.85 7.07 -16.84
C VAL A 383 14.48 6.62 -17.38
N GLY A 384 13.83 5.65 -16.71
CA GLY A 384 12.50 5.19 -17.08
C GLY A 384 11.45 6.32 -17.02
N THR A 385 11.51 7.16 -15.98
CA THR A 385 10.66 8.35 -15.88
C THR A 385 10.90 9.33 -17.03
N ALA A 386 12.16 9.56 -17.42
CA ALA A 386 12.49 10.43 -18.54
C ALA A 386 11.99 9.83 -19.88
N ILE A 387 12.17 8.53 -20.10
CA ILE A 387 11.69 7.82 -21.30
C ILE A 387 10.17 7.88 -21.39
N ILE A 388 9.45 7.54 -20.32
CA ILE A 388 7.97 7.58 -20.28
C ILE A 388 7.48 9.01 -20.55
N SER A 389 8.13 10.01 -19.96
CA SER A 389 7.81 11.43 -20.16
C SER A 389 8.00 11.88 -21.61
N ALA A 390 9.03 11.39 -22.28
CA ALA A 390 9.31 11.67 -23.69
C ALA A 390 8.33 10.96 -24.64
N LEU A 391 7.96 9.70 -24.32
CA LEU A 391 7.04 8.89 -25.13
C LEU A 391 5.58 9.30 -24.97
N ILE A 392 5.21 9.92 -23.84
CA ILE A 392 3.83 10.33 -23.54
C ILE A 392 3.76 11.83 -23.25
N PRO A 393 3.98 12.71 -24.24
CA PRO A 393 3.96 14.14 -24.02
C PRO A 393 2.59 14.67 -23.57
N GLN A 394 1.49 13.99 -23.87
CA GLN A 394 0.13 14.31 -23.39
C GLN A 394 0.07 14.27 -21.85
N PHE A 395 0.76 13.31 -21.22
CA PHE A 395 0.86 13.23 -19.77
C PHE A 395 1.59 14.45 -19.18
N ILE A 396 2.76 14.82 -19.72
CA ILE A 396 3.56 15.95 -19.21
C ILE A 396 2.84 17.29 -19.40
N ARG A 397 2.09 17.44 -20.53
CA ARG A 397 1.36 18.65 -20.86
C ARG A 397 -0.03 18.73 -20.23
N TYR A 398 -0.45 17.71 -19.50
CA TYR A 398 -1.76 17.65 -18.87
C TYR A 398 -2.04 18.88 -18.01
N GLN A 399 -3.22 19.47 -18.22
CA GLN A 399 -3.77 20.58 -17.45
C GLN A 399 -5.11 20.15 -16.83
N GLY A 400 -5.29 20.42 -15.54
CA GLY A 400 -6.48 19.98 -14.81
C GLY A 400 -7.80 20.50 -15.38
N SER A 401 -7.82 21.73 -15.90
CA SER A 401 -9.00 22.33 -16.54
C SER A 401 -9.45 21.57 -17.79
N GLU A 402 -8.51 21.06 -18.58
CA GLU A 402 -8.80 20.27 -19.79
C GLU A 402 -9.37 18.89 -19.41
N GLY A 403 -8.78 18.23 -18.40
CA GLY A 403 -9.27 16.97 -17.89
C GLY A 403 -10.71 17.04 -17.37
N ILE A 404 -11.03 18.07 -16.60
CA ILE A 404 -12.40 18.33 -16.11
C ILE A 404 -13.38 18.52 -17.28
N ARG A 405 -13.04 19.38 -18.24
CA ARG A 405 -13.89 19.64 -19.41
C ARG A 405 -14.16 18.39 -20.22
N GLN A 406 -13.16 17.57 -20.47
CA GLN A 406 -13.32 16.31 -21.22
C GLN A 406 -14.19 15.32 -20.47
N LYS A 407 -14.00 15.20 -19.15
CA LYS A 407 -14.82 14.35 -18.29
C LYS A 407 -16.30 14.76 -18.32
N GLU A 408 -16.59 16.05 -18.17
CA GLU A 408 -17.95 16.60 -18.24
C GLU A 408 -18.61 16.31 -19.60
N LEU A 409 -17.84 16.40 -20.68
CA LEU A 409 -18.31 16.08 -22.03
C LEU A 409 -18.66 14.58 -22.17
N GLU A 410 -17.81 13.68 -21.68
CA GLU A 410 -18.05 12.24 -21.71
C GLU A 410 -19.28 11.86 -20.87
N GLU A 411 -19.48 12.50 -19.71
CA GLU A 411 -20.63 12.27 -18.84
C GLU A 411 -21.93 12.77 -19.51
N ALA A 412 -21.92 13.95 -20.15
CA ALA A 412 -23.07 14.50 -20.86
C ALA A 412 -23.49 13.67 -22.08
N ILE A 413 -22.52 13.17 -22.87
CA ILE A 413 -22.81 12.29 -24.01
C ILE A 413 -23.51 11.01 -23.51
N ARG A 414 -23.01 10.41 -22.44
CA ARG A 414 -23.59 9.21 -21.88
C ARG A 414 -25.01 9.42 -21.32
N GLU A 415 -25.25 10.54 -20.65
CA GLU A 415 -26.59 10.88 -20.17
C GLU A 415 -27.59 10.97 -21.34
N THR A 416 -27.16 11.61 -22.43
CA THR A 416 -27.97 11.73 -23.65
C THR A 416 -28.27 10.37 -24.29
N GLU A 417 -27.28 9.48 -24.37
CA GLU A 417 -27.45 8.10 -24.88
C GLU A 417 -28.40 7.29 -23.99
N THR A 418 -28.27 7.42 -22.67
CA THR A 418 -29.14 6.72 -21.71
C THR A 418 -30.58 7.20 -21.82
N GLN A 419 -30.81 8.52 -21.98
CA GLN A 419 -32.16 9.08 -22.19
C GLN A 419 -32.79 8.60 -23.49
N ARG A 420 -32.02 8.53 -24.59
CA ARG A 420 -32.51 7.96 -25.85
C ARG A 420 -32.95 6.51 -25.71
N PHE A 421 -32.18 5.69 -25.05
CA PHE A 421 -32.48 4.27 -24.83
C PHE A 421 -33.72 4.04 -23.93
N ILE A 422 -34.05 4.98 -23.06
CA ILE A 422 -35.25 4.93 -22.21
C ILE A 422 -36.51 5.37 -22.99
N LEU A 423 -36.33 6.19 -24.02
CA LEU A 423 -37.43 6.73 -24.83
C LEU A 423 -37.76 5.84 -26.06
N GLU A 424 -36.90 4.92 -26.46
CA GLU A 424 -37.09 3.84 -27.44
C GLU A 424 -37.65 2.57 -26.74
#